data_e0cdba909e57723b8bfb1dd7a23d7406
#
_entry.id   e0cdba909e57723b8bfb1dd7a23d7406
#
_cell.length_a   1.000
_cell.length_b   1.000
_cell.length_c   1.000
_cell.angle_alpha   90.00
_cell.angle_beta   90.00
_cell.angle_gamma   90.00
#
_symmetry.space_group_name_H-M   'P 1'
#
loop_
_entity.id
_entity.type
_entity.pdbx_description
1 polymer ?
#
loop_
_entity_poly.entity_id
_entity_poly.type
_entity_poly.pdbx_seq_one_letter_code
_entity_poly.pdbx_strand_id
1 'polypeptide(L)'
;MAESRPIHISGYNRQAEEFYSTPDWVTGCLLSQIRLDGPVWEPCCGDGAMARVIAGAGHSVVATDLADYGFGTAGVDFFSCREFPAGCRALVTNPPYGEAGPARRTTNVSMAMLHFVRHALVLTAKANGQLALLVRFQWIAGKRAAELITSGPLDTVIALTRRIQWFDHGAATNAGQHHHAWIVFDYRRDLLSPPPRIVFAQ
;
A
#
# COMPACT_ATOMS: atom_id res chain seq x y z
N MET A 1 23.31 -0.29 37.57
CA MET A 1 22.71 -1.38 36.78
C MET A 1 21.38 -0.86 36.29
N ALA A 2 21.26 -0.60 34.98
CA ALA A 2 20.03 -0.09 34.38
C ALA A 2 19.15 -1.29 34.02
N GLU A 3 17.98 -1.39 34.64
CA GLU A 3 16.97 -2.39 34.27
C GLU A 3 16.46 -2.12 32.87
N SER A 4 16.66 -3.07 31.97
CA SER A 4 16.07 -3.08 30.64
C SER A 4 14.56 -3.28 30.77
N ARG A 5 13.78 -2.29 30.38
CA ARG A 5 12.31 -2.42 30.26
C ARG A 5 11.98 -3.51 29.23
N PRO A 6 11.08 -4.45 29.54
CA PRO A 6 10.69 -5.47 28.57
C PRO A 6 10.01 -4.82 27.38
N ILE A 7 10.47 -5.19 26.18
CA ILE A 7 9.79 -4.87 24.92
C ILE A 7 8.45 -5.60 24.98
N HIS A 8 7.35 -4.86 24.98
CA HIS A 8 6.00 -5.41 24.83
C HIS A 8 5.91 -6.08 23.45
N ILE A 9 6.13 -7.39 23.41
CA ILE A 9 5.76 -8.21 22.26
C ILE A 9 4.25 -8.33 22.34
N SER A 10 3.52 -7.66 21.43
CA SER A 10 2.08 -7.84 21.30
C SER A 10 1.81 -9.32 21.05
N GLY A 11 1.06 -10.00 21.93
CA GLY A 11 0.69 -11.41 21.85
C GLY A 11 -0.32 -11.73 20.75
N TYR A 12 -0.21 -11.07 19.60
CA TYR A 12 -1.03 -11.34 18.42
C TYR A 12 -0.42 -12.52 17.66
N ASN A 13 -1.18 -13.62 17.55
CA ASN A 13 -0.95 -14.61 16.51
C ASN A 13 -1.05 -13.89 15.16
N ARG A 14 0.09 -13.63 14.50
CA ARG A 14 0.11 -13.18 13.11
C ARG A 14 -0.63 -14.24 12.30
N GLN A 15 -1.67 -13.84 11.60
CA GLN A 15 -2.30 -14.73 10.63
C GLN A 15 -1.23 -15.13 9.61
N ALA A 16 -1.22 -16.39 9.22
CA ALA A 16 -0.15 -17.01 8.42
C ALA A 16 0.10 -16.32 7.05
N GLU A 17 -0.78 -15.42 6.63
CA GLU A 17 -0.76 -14.75 5.32
C GLU A 17 -0.87 -13.21 5.40
N GLU A 18 -0.70 -12.59 6.59
CA GLU A 18 -0.73 -11.12 6.80
C GLU A 18 -1.92 -10.40 6.13
N PHE A 19 -3.08 -11.03 6.14
CA PHE A 19 -4.29 -10.45 5.59
C PHE A 19 -4.87 -9.39 6.55
N TYR A 20 -4.98 -8.17 6.05
CA TYR A 20 -5.59 -7.03 6.74
C TYR A 20 -6.56 -6.33 5.80
N SER A 21 -7.87 -6.56 5.98
CA SER A 21 -8.88 -5.86 5.20
C SER A 21 -8.76 -4.35 5.41
N THR A 22 -8.63 -3.60 4.31
CA THR A 22 -8.44 -2.14 4.37
C THR A 22 -9.79 -1.46 4.55
N PRO A 23 -10.03 -0.73 5.65
CA PRO A 23 -11.30 -0.04 5.87
C PRO A 23 -11.61 0.97 4.75
N ASP A 24 -12.88 1.07 4.37
CA ASP A 24 -13.36 1.88 3.23
C ASP A 24 -12.90 3.34 3.29
N TRP A 25 -12.92 3.96 4.50
CA TRP A 25 -12.50 5.33 4.69
C TRP A 25 -11.04 5.58 4.27
N VAL A 26 -10.16 4.58 4.40
CA VAL A 26 -8.74 4.69 4.03
C VAL A 26 -8.59 4.89 2.52
N THR A 27 -9.32 4.08 1.74
CA THR A 27 -9.37 4.20 0.28
C THR A 27 -10.12 5.47 -0.12
N GLY A 28 -11.19 5.83 0.61
CA GLY A 28 -11.92 7.09 0.42
C GLY A 28 -11.01 8.32 0.59
N CYS A 29 -10.11 8.32 1.58
CA CYS A 29 -9.10 9.38 1.75
C CYS A 29 -8.19 9.52 0.52
N LEU A 30 -7.74 8.41 -0.09
CA LEU A 30 -6.95 8.47 -1.32
C LEU A 30 -7.74 9.14 -2.44
N LEU A 31 -8.94 8.62 -2.72
CA LEU A 31 -9.79 9.09 -3.83
C LEU A 31 -10.27 10.54 -3.67
N SER A 32 -10.33 11.06 -2.45
CA SER A 32 -10.64 12.48 -2.19
C SER A 32 -9.49 13.44 -2.53
N GLN A 33 -8.26 12.94 -2.60
CA GLN A 33 -7.06 13.76 -2.78
C GLN A 33 -6.42 13.67 -4.16
N ILE A 34 -6.66 12.56 -4.87
CA ILE A 34 -6.12 12.33 -6.20
C ILE A 34 -7.22 11.83 -7.15
N ARG A 35 -7.00 12.07 -8.44
CA ARG A 35 -7.78 11.45 -9.50
C ARG A 35 -6.98 10.29 -10.09
N LEU A 36 -7.53 9.09 -10.03
CA LEU A 36 -6.96 7.93 -10.73
C LEU A 36 -7.30 7.99 -12.23
N ASP A 37 -6.36 7.56 -13.05
CA ASP A 37 -6.51 7.50 -14.49
C ASP A 37 -6.82 6.08 -14.95
N GLY A 38 -7.90 5.91 -15.72
CA GLY A 38 -8.29 4.65 -16.33
C GLY A 38 -8.61 3.51 -15.36
N PRO A 39 -8.57 2.27 -15.85
CA PRO A 39 -8.72 1.08 -15.02
C PRO A 39 -7.58 0.92 -14.01
N VAL A 40 -7.92 0.44 -12.83
CA VAL A 40 -7.02 0.28 -11.68
C VAL A 40 -6.66 -1.19 -11.49
N TRP A 41 -5.41 -1.47 -11.21
CA TRP A 41 -4.95 -2.78 -10.75
C TRP A 41 -4.71 -2.77 -9.25
N GLU A 42 -5.32 -3.71 -8.53
CA GLU A 42 -5.05 -4.01 -7.13
C GLU A 42 -4.38 -5.40 -7.03
N PRO A 43 -3.04 -5.46 -6.89
CA PRO A 43 -2.28 -6.72 -6.95
C PRO A 43 -2.25 -7.52 -5.63
N CYS A 44 -2.78 -6.98 -4.54
CA CYS A 44 -2.87 -7.63 -3.23
C CYS A 44 -4.28 -7.35 -2.67
N CYS A 45 -5.30 -7.85 -3.39
CA CYS A 45 -6.68 -7.40 -3.17
C CYS A 45 -7.33 -7.97 -1.91
N GLY A 46 -6.79 -9.04 -1.34
CA GLY A 46 -7.39 -9.70 -0.20
C GLY A 46 -8.86 -10.04 -0.43
N ASP A 47 -9.73 -9.66 0.50
CA ASP A 47 -11.18 -9.81 0.38
C ASP A 47 -11.86 -8.81 -0.57
N GLY A 48 -11.09 -7.92 -1.20
CA GLY A 48 -11.58 -6.92 -2.15
C GLY A 48 -12.19 -5.67 -1.54
N ALA A 49 -11.94 -5.39 -0.26
CA ALA A 49 -12.49 -4.19 0.39
C ALA A 49 -12.10 -2.91 -0.36
N MET A 50 -10.83 -2.73 -0.67
CA MET A 50 -10.33 -1.58 -1.43
C MET A 50 -10.86 -1.56 -2.87
N ALA A 51 -10.83 -2.71 -3.57
CA ALA A 51 -11.35 -2.83 -4.94
C ALA A 51 -12.82 -2.38 -5.04
N ARG A 52 -13.65 -2.76 -4.05
CA ARG A 52 -15.06 -2.34 -4.02
C ARG A 52 -15.24 -0.84 -3.86
N VAL A 53 -14.42 -0.19 -3.03
CA VAL A 53 -14.47 1.28 -2.87
C VAL A 53 -14.04 1.98 -4.16
N ILE A 54 -12.97 1.51 -4.81
CA ILE A 54 -12.48 2.06 -6.08
C ILE A 54 -13.52 1.88 -7.18
N ALA A 55 -14.14 0.69 -7.26
CA ALA A 55 -15.22 0.42 -8.20
C ALA A 55 -16.47 1.29 -7.95
N GLY A 56 -16.83 1.49 -6.68
CA GLY A 56 -17.92 2.38 -6.27
C GLY A 56 -17.68 3.84 -6.64
N ALA A 57 -16.44 4.26 -6.80
CA ALA A 57 -16.05 5.58 -7.29
C ALA A 57 -16.04 5.69 -8.84
N GLY A 58 -16.47 4.63 -9.55
CA GLY A 58 -16.62 4.62 -11.01
C GLY A 58 -15.44 4.12 -11.80
N HIS A 59 -14.42 3.52 -11.16
CA HIS A 59 -13.27 2.93 -11.85
C HIS A 59 -13.49 1.43 -12.12
N SER A 60 -13.05 0.96 -13.29
CA SER A 60 -12.87 -0.48 -13.51
C SER A 60 -11.68 -0.97 -12.71
N VAL A 61 -11.82 -2.12 -12.04
CA VAL A 61 -10.76 -2.70 -11.21
C VAL A 61 -10.41 -4.11 -11.67
N VAL A 62 -9.12 -4.35 -11.87
CA VAL A 62 -8.54 -5.69 -11.98
C VAL A 62 -7.94 -6.01 -10.62
N ALA A 63 -8.53 -6.98 -9.92
CA ALA A 63 -8.12 -7.39 -8.59
C ALA A 63 -7.43 -8.75 -8.64
N THR A 64 -6.21 -8.85 -8.11
CA THR A 64 -5.44 -10.10 -8.06
C THR A 64 -4.83 -10.28 -6.67
N ASP A 65 -4.56 -11.52 -6.28
CA ASP A 65 -3.83 -11.83 -5.04
C ASP A 65 -3.05 -13.15 -5.19
N LEU A 66 -2.05 -13.34 -4.35
CA LEU A 66 -1.32 -14.59 -4.26
C LEU A 66 -2.18 -15.69 -3.62
N ALA A 67 -2.96 -15.34 -2.58
CA ALA A 67 -3.84 -16.25 -1.87
C ALA A 67 -5.30 -16.10 -2.35
N ASP A 68 -6.11 -17.12 -2.10
CA ASP A 68 -7.54 -17.07 -2.39
C ASP A 68 -8.31 -16.60 -1.13
N TYR A 69 -8.84 -15.38 -1.20
CA TYR A 69 -9.70 -14.80 -0.16
C TYR A 69 -11.16 -14.69 -0.62
N GLY A 70 -11.52 -15.41 -1.70
CA GLY A 70 -12.89 -15.39 -2.25
C GLY A 70 -13.21 -14.14 -3.09
N PHE A 71 -12.19 -13.37 -3.50
CA PHE A 71 -12.34 -12.17 -4.33
C PHE A 71 -11.21 -12.07 -5.35
N GLY A 72 -11.51 -11.55 -6.53
CA GLY A 72 -10.53 -11.32 -7.60
C GLY A 72 -9.97 -12.60 -8.19
N THR A 73 -8.76 -12.53 -8.74
CA THR A 73 -8.04 -13.67 -9.33
C THR A 73 -6.93 -14.10 -8.37
N ALA A 74 -7.07 -15.28 -7.79
CA ALA A 74 -6.08 -15.88 -6.89
C ALA A 74 -4.91 -16.52 -7.65
N GLY A 75 -3.81 -16.81 -6.93
CA GLY A 75 -2.61 -17.47 -7.46
C GLY A 75 -1.71 -16.57 -8.31
N VAL A 76 -1.90 -15.26 -8.25
CA VAL A 76 -1.09 -14.28 -8.99
C VAL A 76 0.01 -13.74 -8.07
N ASP A 77 1.24 -14.19 -8.30
CA ASP A 77 2.40 -13.62 -7.61
C ASP A 77 2.78 -12.27 -8.25
N PHE A 78 2.58 -11.19 -7.50
CA PHE A 78 2.91 -9.82 -7.92
C PHE A 78 4.36 -9.69 -8.42
N PHE A 79 5.30 -10.34 -7.77
CA PHE A 79 6.72 -10.27 -8.18
C PHE A 79 7.03 -11.00 -9.49
N SER A 80 6.15 -11.91 -9.93
CA SER A 80 6.25 -12.59 -11.21
C SER A 80 5.69 -11.76 -12.37
N CYS A 81 4.89 -10.73 -12.08
CA CYS A 81 4.33 -9.84 -13.09
C CYS A 81 5.43 -9.00 -13.75
N ARG A 82 5.33 -8.76 -15.05
CA ARG A 82 6.28 -7.99 -15.85
C ARG A 82 5.71 -6.67 -16.37
N GLU A 83 4.41 -6.52 -16.30
CA GLU A 83 3.63 -5.37 -16.77
C GLU A 83 2.30 -5.32 -16.02
N PHE A 84 1.57 -4.22 -16.16
CA PHE A 84 0.20 -4.12 -15.68
C PHE A 84 -0.74 -5.01 -16.48
N PRO A 85 -1.86 -5.46 -15.89
CA PRO A 85 -2.94 -6.06 -16.67
C PRO A 85 -3.40 -5.12 -17.80
N ALA A 86 -3.81 -5.71 -18.93
CA ALA A 86 -4.17 -4.95 -20.12
C ALA A 86 -5.19 -3.84 -19.83
N GLY A 87 -4.90 -2.63 -20.26
CA GLY A 87 -5.74 -1.46 -20.09
C GLY A 87 -5.58 -0.74 -18.75
N CYS A 88 -4.97 -1.34 -17.72
CA CYS A 88 -4.75 -0.67 -16.44
C CYS A 88 -3.74 0.49 -16.57
N ARG A 89 -4.04 1.59 -15.86
CA ARG A 89 -3.23 2.81 -15.83
C ARG A 89 -2.82 3.21 -14.42
N ALA A 90 -3.45 2.66 -13.41
CA ALA A 90 -3.12 2.90 -12.02
C ALA A 90 -2.93 1.58 -11.28
N LEU A 91 -1.97 1.53 -10.34
CA LEU A 91 -1.79 0.49 -9.36
C LEU A 91 -2.09 1.09 -7.98
N VAL A 92 -3.07 0.51 -7.28
CA VAL A 92 -3.45 0.94 -5.94
C VAL A 92 -3.45 -0.28 -5.03
N THR A 93 -2.70 -0.26 -3.92
CA THR A 93 -2.67 -1.41 -3.03
C THR A 93 -2.23 -1.07 -1.60
N ASN A 94 -2.67 -1.88 -0.67
CA ASN A 94 -2.10 -2.06 0.66
C ASN A 94 -1.18 -3.28 0.62
N PRO A 95 0.13 -3.11 0.42
CA PRO A 95 1.04 -4.25 0.25
C PRO A 95 1.21 -5.04 1.54
N PRO A 96 1.56 -6.33 1.47
CA PRO A 96 1.89 -7.11 2.66
C PRO A 96 3.13 -6.51 3.35
N TYR A 97 3.04 -6.27 4.65
CA TYR A 97 4.14 -5.67 5.44
C TYR A 97 5.20 -6.68 5.88
N GLY A 98 4.98 -7.97 5.68
CA GLY A 98 5.84 -9.04 6.10
C GLY A 98 6.54 -9.79 4.97
N GLU A 99 6.74 -11.09 5.19
CA GLU A 99 7.61 -11.96 4.37
C GLU A 99 6.94 -12.48 3.09
N ALA A 100 6.17 -11.67 2.36
CA ALA A 100 5.56 -12.09 1.10
C ALA A 100 6.55 -12.04 -0.08
N GLY A 101 6.44 -12.98 -1.00
CA GLY A 101 7.24 -13.07 -2.24
C GLY A 101 8.70 -13.51 -2.04
N PRO A 102 9.62 -13.13 -2.95
CA PRO A 102 11.04 -13.50 -2.89
C PRO A 102 11.74 -13.02 -1.62
N ALA A 103 11.17 -12.04 -0.92
CA ALA A 103 11.63 -11.54 0.36
C ALA A 103 11.31 -12.48 1.55
N ARG A 104 10.67 -13.63 1.33
CA ARG A 104 10.41 -14.66 2.38
C ARG A 104 11.65 -15.09 3.16
N ARG A 105 12.86 -14.78 2.67
CA ARG A 105 14.13 -15.08 3.34
C ARG A 105 14.64 -13.92 4.22
N THR A 106 13.96 -12.77 4.25
CA THR A 106 14.35 -11.65 5.10
C THR A 106 13.34 -11.47 6.22
N THR A 107 13.81 -11.59 7.45
CA THR A 107 13.04 -11.26 8.66
C THR A 107 12.86 -9.74 8.84
N ASN A 108 13.34 -8.93 7.89
CA ASN A 108 13.32 -7.48 7.96
C ASN A 108 12.17 -6.92 7.12
N VAL A 109 11.06 -6.60 7.76
CA VAL A 109 9.85 -5.97 7.18
C VAL A 109 10.20 -4.76 6.28
N SER A 110 11.16 -3.94 6.70
CA SER A 110 11.59 -2.77 5.92
C SER A 110 12.20 -3.15 4.57
N MET A 111 12.94 -4.27 4.50
CA MET A 111 13.52 -4.75 3.24
C MET A 111 12.48 -5.36 2.31
N ALA A 112 11.50 -6.10 2.85
CA ALA A 112 10.40 -6.64 2.06
C ALA A 112 9.61 -5.51 1.38
N MET A 113 9.27 -4.47 2.14
CA MET A 113 8.60 -3.29 1.61
C MET A 113 9.43 -2.57 0.54
N LEU A 114 10.75 -2.41 0.73
CA LEU A 114 11.62 -1.79 -0.30
C LEU A 114 11.61 -2.57 -1.62
N HIS A 115 11.62 -3.91 -1.56
CA HIS A 115 11.55 -4.76 -2.75
C HIS A 115 10.19 -4.60 -3.45
N PHE A 116 9.10 -4.60 -2.68
CA PHE A 116 7.75 -4.40 -3.22
C PHE A 116 7.64 -3.06 -3.94
N VAL A 117 8.03 -1.97 -3.27
CA VAL A 117 7.95 -0.62 -3.83
C VAL A 117 8.80 -0.48 -5.09
N ARG A 118 10.03 -1.02 -5.10
CA ARG A 118 10.88 -1.01 -6.30
C ARG A 118 10.22 -1.72 -7.48
N HIS A 119 9.64 -2.90 -7.23
CA HIS A 119 8.96 -3.65 -8.28
C HIS A 119 7.74 -2.88 -8.80
N ALA A 120 6.91 -2.35 -7.90
CA ALA A 120 5.76 -1.52 -8.26
C ALA A 120 6.15 -0.30 -9.10
N LEU A 121 7.22 0.42 -8.71
CA LEU A 121 7.72 1.57 -9.48
C LEU A 121 8.16 1.19 -10.89
N VAL A 122 8.87 0.05 -11.05
CA VAL A 122 9.29 -0.44 -12.38
C VAL A 122 8.09 -0.73 -13.26
N LEU A 123 7.07 -1.43 -12.73
CA LEU A 123 5.85 -1.74 -13.48
C LEU A 123 5.07 -0.48 -13.86
N THR A 124 4.96 0.46 -12.91
CA THR A 124 4.25 1.74 -13.12
C THR A 124 4.95 2.61 -14.17
N ALA A 125 6.28 2.64 -14.14
CA ALA A 125 7.08 3.36 -15.15
C ALA A 125 6.83 2.81 -16.56
N LYS A 126 6.81 1.49 -16.73
CA LYS A 126 6.50 0.85 -18.01
C LYS A 126 5.10 1.18 -18.51
N ALA A 127 4.13 1.27 -17.60
CA ALA A 127 2.75 1.62 -17.93
C ALA A 127 2.56 3.12 -18.21
N ASN A 128 3.57 3.96 -17.94
CA ASN A 128 3.44 5.41 -17.87
C ASN A 128 2.20 5.81 -17.05
N GLY A 129 2.05 5.24 -15.86
CA GLY A 129 0.83 5.26 -15.06
C GLY A 129 1.01 5.89 -13.68
N GLN A 130 0.05 5.60 -12.82
CA GLN A 130 0.04 6.02 -11.41
C GLN A 130 0.26 4.85 -10.47
N LEU A 131 0.87 5.12 -9.32
CA LEU A 131 1.05 4.18 -8.22
C LEU A 131 0.61 4.83 -6.92
N ALA A 132 -0.30 4.17 -6.17
CA ALA A 132 -0.66 4.58 -4.82
C ALA A 132 -0.45 3.39 -3.86
N LEU A 133 0.42 3.58 -2.88
CA LEU A 133 0.78 2.57 -1.88
C LEU A 133 0.41 3.04 -0.49
N LEU A 134 -0.35 2.22 0.24
CA LEU A 134 -0.58 2.43 1.66
C LEU A 134 0.62 1.89 2.43
N VAL A 135 1.27 2.74 3.24
CA VAL A 135 2.46 2.37 4.00
C VAL A 135 2.40 2.90 5.43
N ARG A 136 3.15 2.29 6.34
CA ARG A 136 3.36 2.88 7.66
C ARG A 136 4.12 4.20 7.53
N PHE A 137 3.61 5.26 8.19
CA PHE A 137 4.20 6.60 8.07
C PHE A 137 5.68 6.63 8.50
N GLN A 138 6.05 5.89 9.54
CA GLN A 138 7.45 5.81 9.98
C GLN A 138 8.40 5.18 8.95
N TRP A 139 7.88 4.32 8.05
CA TRP A 139 8.70 3.72 7.00
C TRP A 139 9.22 4.78 6.03
N ILE A 140 8.42 5.80 5.73
CA ILE A 140 8.76 6.91 4.82
C ILE A 140 10.00 7.66 5.30
N ALA A 141 10.16 7.83 6.63
CA ALA A 141 11.28 8.54 7.24
C ALA A 141 12.59 7.72 7.26
N GLY A 142 12.55 6.44 6.89
CA GLY A 142 13.73 5.60 6.81
C GLY A 142 14.64 6.00 5.64
N LYS A 143 15.95 6.10 5.86
CA LYS A 143 16.94 6.55 4.83
C LYS A 143 16.74 5.87 3.48
N ARG A 144 16.69 4.52 3.44
CA ARG A 144 16.51 3.76 2.18
C ARG A 144 15.15 3.98 1.52
N ALA A 145 14.10 4.15 2.33
CA ALA A 145 12.76 4.45 1.82
C ALA A 145 12.72 5.86 1.24
N ALA A 146 13.29 6.84 1.93
CA ALA A 146 13.38 8.21 1.45
C ALA A 146 14.15 8.31 0.12
N GLU A 147 15.30 7.64 0.01
CA GLU A 147 16.08 7.55 -1.24
C GLU A 147 15.23 6.96 -2.39
N LEU A 148 14.49 5.88 -2.11
CA LEU A 148 13.63 5.24 -3.11
C LEU A 148 12.46 6.13 -3.52
N ILE A 149 11.79 6.77 -2.56
CA ILE A 149 10.64 7.63 -2.79
C ILE A 149 11.04 8.86 -3.62
N THR A 150 12.19 9.46 -3.31
CA THR A 150 12.69 10.66 -4.02
C THR A 150 13.32 10.34 -5.37
N SER A 151 13.62 9.08 -5.67
CA SER A 151 14.14 8.65 -6.98
C SER A 151 13.07 8.52 -8.07
N GLY A 152 11.79 8.50 -7.69
CA GLY A 152 10.65 8.41 -8.62
C GLY A 152 9.89 9.72 -8.76
N PRO A 153 8.90 9.78 -9.65
CA PRO A 153 8.03 10.93 -9.83
C PRO A 153 6.97 11.01 -8.72
N LEU A 154 7.43 11.29 -7.50
CA LEU A 154 6.54 11.49 -6.35
C LEU A 154 5.56 12.62 -6.66
N ASP A 155 4.27 12.38 -6.45
CA ASP A 155 3.20 13.36 -6.60
C ASP A 155 2.67 13.85 -5.26
N THR A 156 2.21 12.93 -4.43
CA THR A 156 1.55 13.31 -3.18
C THR A 156 1.87 12.29 -2.08
N VAL A 157 2.07 12.77 -0.86
CA VAL A 157 2.02 11.98 0.37
C VAL A 157 0.76 12.39 1.13
N ILE A 158 -0.17 11.45 1.34
CA ILE A 158 -1.41 11.69 2.08
C ILE A 158 -1.25 11.06 3.46
N ALA A 159 -0.95 11.86 4.46
CA ALA A 159 -0.82 11.40 5.85
C ALA A 159 -2.21 11.20 6.47
N LEU A 160 -2.51 9.97 6.88
CA LEU A 160 -3.76 9.67 7.58
C LEU A 160 -3.65 10.12 9.03
N THR A 161 -4.46 11.07 9.45
CA THR A 161 -4.46 11.60 10.83
C THR A 161 -5.18 10.65 11.78
N ARG A 162 -6.12 9.85 11.27
CA ARG A 162 -6.77 8.77 12.00
C ARG A 162 -5.95 7.49 11.85
N ARG A 163 -5.74 6.76 12.96
CA ARG A 163 -5.07 5.45 12.91
C ARG A 163 -6.01 4.38 12.38
N ILE A 164 -5.49 3.47 11.55
CA ILE A 164 -6.27 2.35 11.02
C ILE A 164 -6.45 1.32 12.11
N GLN A 165 -7.69 0.90 12.34
CA GLN A 165 -8.04 -0.27 13.13
C GLN A 165 -8.21 -1.44 12.16
N TRP A 166 -7.29 -2.40 12.23
CA TRP A 166 -7.28 -3.55 11.32
C TRP A 166 -8.23 -4.67 11.75
N PHE A 167 -8.67 -4.67 13.00
CA PHE A 167 -9.55 -5.67 13.57
C PHE A 167 -10.66 -5.02 14.38
N ASP A 168 -11.87 -5.54 14.24
CA ASP A 168 -13.00 -5.14 15.06
C ASP A 168 -12.99 -5.98 16.35
N HIS A 169 -12.29 -5.52 17.38
CA HIS A 169 -12.14 -6.21 18.65
C HIS A 169 -13.16 -5.75 19.69
N GLY A 170 -14.37 -5.36 19.31
CA GLY A 170 -15.51 -5.16 20.22
C GLY A 170 -15.26 -4.29 21.48
N ALA A 171 -14.06 -3.81 21.70
CA ALA A 171 -13.67 -2.98 22.83
C ALA A 171 -12.89 -1.75 22.31
N ALA A 172 -13.41 -0.59 22.59
CA ALA A 172 -13.00 0.72 22.09
C ALA A 172 -11.57 1.20 22.45
N THR A 173 -10.65 0.33 22.82
CA THR A 173 -9.35 0.75 23.39
C THR A 173 -8.12 0.46 22.54
N ASN A 174 -8.22 -0.25 21.43
CA ASN A 174 -7.07 -0.54 20.57
C ASN A 174 -7.09 0.27 19.28
N ALA A 175 -6.98 1.60 19.37
CA ALA A 175 -6.57 2.40 18.23
C ALA A 175 -5.26 1.83 17.66
N GLY A 176 -5.20 1.59 16.34
CA GLY A 176 -4.03 1.03 15.68
C GLY A 176 -2.73 1.67 16.14
N GLN A 177 -1.67 0.86 16.29
CA GLN A 177 -0.40 1.31 16.88
C GLN A 177 0.36 2.30 16.00
N HIS A 178 0.11 2.30 14.68
CA HIS A 178 0.88 3.06 13.71
C HIS A 178 0.01 4.02 12.90
N HIS A 179 0.55 5.18 12.60
CA HIS A 179 0.02 6.05 11.54
C HIS A 179 0.42 5.50 10.18
N HIS A 180 -0.46 5.70 9.20
CA HIS A 180 -0.25 5.30 7.81
C HIS A 180 -0.32 6.51 6.89
N ALA A 181 0.20 6.35 5.70
CA ALA A 181 0.07 7.32 4.63
C ALA A 181 -0.06 6.60 3.29
N TRP A 182 -0.73 7.24 2.36
CA TRP A 182 -0.60 6.93 0.96
C TRP A 182 0.61 7.63 0.37
N ILE A 183 1.42 6.92 -0.39
CA ILE A 183 2.47 7.49 -1.23
C ILE A 183 2.02 7.34 -2.66
N VAL A 184 1.90 8.46 -3.36
CA VAL A 184 1.41 8.51 -4.74
C VAL A 184 2.53 8.94 -5.67
N PHE A 185 2.77 8.16 -6.71
CA PHE A 185 3.67 8.46 -7.81
C PHE A 185 2.86 8.59 -9.10
N ASP A 186 3.26 9.51 -9.95
CA ASP A 186 2.62 9.72 -11.25
C ASP A 186 3.69 9.88 -12.34
N TYR A 187 3.88 8.84 -13.15
CA TYR A 187 4.87 8.82 -14.23
C TYR A 187 4.47 9.67 -15.44
N ARG A 188 3.25 10.25 -15.44
CA ARG A 188 2.82 11.21 -16.47
C ARG A 188 3.28 12.63 -16.15
N ARG A 189 3.85 12.85 -14.95
CA ARG A 189 4.40 14.16 -14.55
C ARG A 189 5.59 14.52 -15.43
N ASP A 190 5.70 15.80 -15.73
CA ASP A 190 6.79 16.42 -16.47
C ASP A 190 7.46 17.54 -15.64
N LEU A 191 8.40 18.24 -16.24
CA LEU A 191 9.12 19.36 -15.62
C LEU A 191 8.24 20.57 -15.28
N LEU A 192 7.04 20.65 -15.86
CA LEU A 192 6.07 21.72 -15.60
C LEU A 192 5.07 21.35 -14.50
N SER A 193 5.08 20.10 -14.06
CA SER A 193 4.20 19.64 -12.98
C SER A 193 4.57 20.34 -11.66
N PRO A 194 3.58 20.67 -10.81
CA PRO A 194 3.85 21.28 -9.51
C PRO A 194 4.70 20.36 -8.63
N PRO A 195 5.47 20.89 -7.65
CA PRO A 195 6.25 20.05 -6.76
C PRO A 195 5.37 19.06 -5.99
N PRO A 196 5.95 17.94 -5.50
CA PRO A 196 5.23 17.01 -4.64
C PRO A 196 4.62 17.71 -3.42
N ARG A 197 3.43 17.29 -3.02
CA ARG A 197 2.73 17.86 -1.87
C ARG A 197 2.55 16.85 -0.75
N ILE A 198 2.44 17.35 0.47
CA ILE A 198 2.01 16.57 1.64
C ILE A 198 0.65 17.10 2.06
N VAL A 199 -0.32 16.21 2.19
CA VAL A 199 -1.68 16.53 2.64
C VAL A 199 -2.05 15.66 3.84
N PHE A 200 -2.97 16.15 4.67
CA PHE A 200 -3.48 15.43 5.83
C PHE A 200 -4.95 15.10 5.60
N ALA A 201 -5.35 13.85 5.78
CA ALA A 201 -6.70 13.35 5.56
C ALA A 201 -7.21 12.51 6.74
N GLN A 202 -8.55 12.47 6.92
CA GLN A 202 -9.23 11.70 7.97
C GLN A 202 -10.29 10.77 7.34
#